data_052e41734928e065a627372505acbd57
#
_entry.id   052e41734928e065a627372505acbd57
#
_cell.length_a   1.000
_cell.length_b   1.000
_cell.length_c   1.000
_cell.angle_alpha   90.00
_cell.angle_beta   90.00
_cell.angle_gamma   90.00
#
_symmetry.space_group_name_H-M   'P 1'
#
loop_
_entity.id
_entity.type
_entity.pdbx_description
1 polymer ?
#
loop_
_entity_poly.entity_id
_entity_poly.type
_entity_poly.pdbx_seq_one_letter_code
_entity_poly.pdbx_strand_id
1 'polypeptide(L)'
;MFKVIVWASDGSAHADRALEYAQKLAEANSAKLIATHVREINVGRAGSYPVEPGEDETEQRVQAQAKAAKDSGIDAEYEQPGAHVGGAAHAIADLAAARNADLIVVGTRGQGPVKGLLLGSVTQRLLHIATCPVLAVPPGS
;
A
#
# COMPACT_ATOMS: atom_id res chain seq x y z
N MET A 1 -15.76 13.27 4.27
CA MET A 1 -14.99 12.90 5.43
C MET A 1 -13.54 12.60 5.09
N PHE A 2 -13.28 11.67 4.16
CA PHE A 2 -11.91 11.41 3.73
C PHE A 2 -11.56 12.29 2.54
N LYS A 3 -10.41 12.96 2.59
CA LYS A 3 -9.92 13.82 1.51
C LYS A 3 -8.75 13.20 0.76
N VAL A 4 -7.90 12.47 1.49
CA VAL A 4 -6.72 11.79 0.91
C VAL A 4 -6.65 10.38 1.49
N ILE A 5 -6.67 9.39 0.62
CA ILE A 5 -6.63 7.97 0.98
C ILE A 5 -5.37 7.37 0.38
N VAL A 6 -4.58 6.68 1.19
CA VAL A 6 -3.41 5.93 0.72
C VAL A 6 -3.79 4.45 0.66
N TRP A 7 -3.61 3.83 -0.49
CA TRP A 7 -3.72 2.40 -0.66
C TRP A 7 -2.31 1.83 -0.86
N ALA A 8 -1.91 0.93 0.03
CA ALA A 8 -0.59 0.30 -0.05
C ALA A 8 -0.72 -1.15 -0.52
N SER A 9 0.02 -1.48 -1.56
CA SER A 9 -0.02 -2.80 -2.19
C SER A 9 1.34 -3.48 -2.13
N ASP A 10 1.32 -4.79 -1.92
CA ASP A 10 2.50 -5.66 -2.08
C ASP A 10 2.40 -6.54 -3.34
N GLY A 11 1.40 -6.27 -4.19
CA GLY A 11 1.15 -7.04 -5.40
C GLY A 11 0.31 -8.29 -5.18
N SER A 12 -0.14 -8.56 -3.96
CA SER A 12 -0.93 -9.74 -3.65
C SER A 12 -2.41 -9.57 -3.98
N ALA A 13 -3.14 -10.68 -4.04
CA ALA A 13 -4.59 -10.66 -4.21
C ALA A 13 -5.29 -9.99 -3.02
N HIS A 14 -4.69 -10.05 -1.83
CA HIS A 14 -5.23 -9.37 -0.65
C HIS A 14 -5.19 -7.86 -0.82
N ALA A 15 -4.11 -7.34 -1.40
CA ALA A 15 -3.99 -5.93 -1.71
C ALA A 15 -4.97 -5.48 -2.78
N ASP A 16 -5.25 -6.32 -3.78
CA ASP A 16 -6.23 -6.03 -4.81
C ASP A 16 -7.63 -5.90 -4.23
N ARG A 17 -7.99 -6.75 -3.27
CA ARG A 17 -9.27 -6.64 -2.58
C ARG A 17 -9.35 -5.34 -1.77
N ALA A 18 -8.26 -4.96 -1.13
CA ALA A 18 -8.19 -3.69 -0.41
C ALA A 18 -8.40 -2.50 -1.35
N LEU A 19 -7.89 -2.58 -2.58
CA LEU A 19 -8.07 -1.53 -3.59
C LEU A 19 -9.54 -1.28 -3.88
N GLU A 20 -10.37 -2.32 -3.93
CA GLU A 20 -11.81 -2.16 -4.18
C GLU A 20 -12.44 -1.23 -3.13
N TYR A 21 -12.09 -1.43 -1.85
CA TYR A 21 -12.57 -0.57 -0.77
C TYR A 21 -12.02 0.85 -0.88
N ALA A 22 -10.74 0.98 -1.19
CA ALA A 22 -10.11 2.29 -1.34
C ALA A 22 -10.77 3.09 -2.47
N GLN A 23 -11.05 2.45 -3.60
CA GLN A 23 -11.71 3.09 -4.74
C GLN A 23 -13.13 3.53 -4.40
N LYS A 24 -13.91 2.66 -3.75
CA LYS A 24 -15.28 2.99 -3.35
C LYS A 24 -15.32 4.17 -2.38
N LEU A 25 -14.39 4.18 -1.42
CA LEU A 25 -14.30 5.28 -0.46
C LEU A 25 -13.84 6.58 -1.13
N ALA A 26 -12.89 6.49 -2.07
CA ALA A 26 -12.45 7.66 -2.82
C ALA A 26 -13.58 8.26 -3.65
N GLU A 27 -14.35 7.42 -4.33
CA GLU A 27 -15.52 7.86 -5.11
C GLU A 27 -16.57 8.51 -4.21
N ALA A 28 -16.91 7.85 -3.10
CA ALA A 28 -17.95 8.34 -2.20
C ALA A 28 -17.60 9.66 -1.53
N ASN A 29 -16.30 9.95 -1.33
CA ASN A 29 -15.83 11.14 -0.63
C ASN A 29 -15.23 12.18 -1.57
N SER A 30 -15.16 11.92 -2.87
CA SER A 30 -14.41 12.74 -3.83
C SER A 30 -12.98 12.95 -3.37
N ALA A 31 -12.36 11.90 -2.85
CA ALA A 31 -11.03 11.93 -2.26
C ALA A 31 -9.96 11.65 -3.31
N LYS A 32 -8.75 12.15 -3.02
CA LYS A 32 -7.57 11.74 -3.75
C LYS A 32 -7.16 10.34 -3.29
N LEU A 33 -6.84 9.47 -4.23
CA LEU A 33 -6.33 8.14 -3.96
C LEU A 33 -4.85 8.08 -4.34
N ILE A 34 -4.01 7.79 -3.37
CA ILE A 34 -2.57 7.61 -3.60
C ILE A 34 -2.29 6.12 -3.52
N ALA A 35 -1.97 5.53 -4.66
CA ALA A 35 -1.54 4.13 -4.72
C ALA A 35 -0.05 4.08 -4.46
N THR A 36 0.39 3.20 -3.59
CA THR A 36 1.81 3.06 -3.27
C THR A 36 2.22 1.60 -3.20
N HIS A 37 3.44 1.36 -3.63
CA HIS A 37 4.16 0.10 -3.43
C HIS A 37 5.53 0.49 -2.87
N VAL A 38 5.88 -0.04 -1.70
CA VAL A 38 7.17 0.25 -1.09
C VAL A 38 8.21 -0.69 -1.68
N ARG A 39 9.25 -0.11 -2.26
CA ARG A 39 10.38 -0.88 -2.77
C ARG A 39 11.40 -1.04 -1.66
N GLU A 40 11.49 -2.25 -1.11
CA GLU A 40 12.50 -2.57 -0.12
C GLU A 40 13.84 -2.78 -0.83
N ILE A 41 14.88 -2.13 -0.31
CA ILE A 41 16.22 -2.16 -0.87
C ILE A 41 17.17 -2.72 0.18
N ASN A 42 17.97 -3.70 -0.24
CA ASN A 42 19.05 -4.20 0.59
C ASN A 42 20.31 -3.40 0.25
N VAL A 43 20.89 -2.73 1.26
CA VAL A 43 22.10 -1.93 1.08
C VAL A 43 23.26 -2.72 1.62
N GLY A 44 24.23 -3.05 0.75
CA GLY A 44 25.40 -3.81 1.11
C GLY A 44 26.66 -3.20 0.52
N ARG A 45 27.80 -3.91 0.67
CA ARG A 45 29.10 -3.46 0.18
C ARG A 45 29.14 -3.25 -1.33
N ALA A 46 28.28 -3.92 -2.07
CA ALA A 46 28.17 -3.81 -3.53
C ALA A 46 27.17 -2.76 -3.98
N GLY A 47 26.59 -1.96 -3.07
CA GLY A 47 25.60 -0.95 -3.36
C GLY A 47 24.19 -1.40 -3.00
N SER A 48 23.20 -0.72 -3.56
CA SER A 48 21.79 -1.02 -3.31
C SER A 48 21.23 -1.94 -4.38
N TYR A 49 20.44 -2.93 -3.97
CA TYR A 49 19.78 -3.85 -4.90
C TYR A 49 18.41 -4.26 -4.36
N PRO A 50 17.43 -4.59 -5.25
CA PRO A 50 16.11 -5.04 -4.82
C PRO A 50 16.21 -6.34 -4.03
N VAL A 51 15.38 -6.47 -3.01
CA VAL A 51 15.40 -7.63 -2.10
C VAL A 51 14.70 -8.83 -2.72
N GLU A 52 13.64 -8.59 -3.47
CA GLU A 52 12.80 -9.66 -3.99
C GLU A 52 12.73 -9.68 -5.51
N PRO A 53 12.78 -10.87 -6.12
CA PRO A 53 12.45 -11.01 -7.53
C PRO A 53 11.02 -10.56 -7.80
N GLY A 54 10.78 -9.93 -8.95
CA GLY A 54 9.45 -9.51 -9.33
C GLY A 54 9.02 -8.13 -8.84
N GLU A 55 9.94 -7.39 -8.21
CA GLU A 55 9.64 -6.02 -7.77
C GLU A 55 9.22 -5.11 -8.93
N ASP A 56 9.87 -5.22 -10.07
CA ASP A 56 9.55 -4.40 -11.23
C ASP A 56 8.15 -4.71 -11.77
N GLU A 57 7.75 -5.98 -11.77
CA GLU A 57 6.42 -6.40 -12.21
C GLU A 57 5.34 -5.92 -11.22
N THR A 58 5.62 -5.99 -9.93
CA THR A 58 4.72 -5.49 -8.90
C THR A 58 4.54 -3.98 -9.04
N GLU A 59 5.63 -3.25 -9.23
CA GLU A 59 5.57 -1.81 -9.45
C GLU A 59 4.73 -1.44 -10.66
N GLN A 60 4.96 -2.12 -11.79
CA GLN A 60 4.20 -1.90 -13.02
C GLN A 60 2.71 -2.21 -12.82
N ARG A 61 2.40 -3.27 -12.08
CA ARG A 61 1.02 -3.64 -11.78
C ARG A 61 0.32 -2.56 -10.95
N VAL A 62 0.97 -2.07 -9.90
CA VAL A 62 0.37 -1.06 -9.04
C VAL A 62 0.22 0.27 -9.78
N GLN A 63 1.20 0.64 -10.60
CA GLN A 63 1.11 1.82 -11.46
C GLN A 63 -0.08 1.70 -12.43
N ALA A 64 -0.26 0.53 -13.04
CA ALA A 64 -1.39 0.29 -13.94
C ALA A 64 -2.73 0.37 -13.21
N GLN A 65 -2.79 -0.12 -11.98
CA GLN A 65 -4.00 -0.04 -11.16
C GLN A 65 -4.34 1.41 -10.80
N ALA A 66 -3.33 2.22 -10.49
CA ALA A 66 -3.52 3.66 -10.24
C ALA A 66 -4.03 4.37 -11.50
N LYS A 67 -3.44 4.04 -12.66
CA LYS A 67 -3.86 4.61 -13.93
C LYS A 67 -5.31 4.23 -14.26
N ALA A 68 -5.69 2.97 -14.04
CA ALA A 68 -7.05 2.51 -14.29
C ALA A 68 -8.05 3.25 -13.39
N ALA A 69 -7.71 3.48 -12.13
CA ALA A 69 -8.55 4.26 -11.23
C ALA A 69 -8.71 5.70 -11.72
N LYS A 70 -7.63 6.32 -12.18
CA LYS A 70 -7.65 7.67 -12.73
C LYS A 70 -8.52 7.72 -13.99
N ASP A 71 -8.39 6.75 -14.87
CA ASP A 71 -9.18 6.68 -16.10
C ASP A 71 -10.67 6.48 -15.81
N SER A 72 -11.02 5.90 -14.67
CA SER A 72 -12.40 5.73 -14.23
C SER A 72 -13.01 6.97 -13.54
N GLY A 73 -12.21 8.04 -13.37
CA GLY A 73 -12.71 9.30 -12.80
C GLY A 73 -12.28 9.57 -11.37
N ILE A 74 -11.48 8.71 -10.77
CA ILE A 74 -10.91 8.94 -9.42
C ILE A 74 -9.66 9.82 -9.57
N ASP A 75 -9.48 10.79 -8.65
CA ASP A 75 -8.23 11.56 -8.60
C ASP A 75 -7.14 10.67 -8.00
N ALA A 76 -6.54 9.84 -8.83
CA ALA A 76 -5.57 8.82 -8.41
C ALA A 76 -4.17 9.16 -8.89
N GLU A 77 -3.18 8.88 -8.06
CA GLU A 77 -1.78 9.00 -8.42
C GLU A 77 -0.97 7.86 -7.78
N TYR A 78 0.23 7.65 -8.26
CA TYR A 78 1.14 6.63 -7.76
C TYR A 78 2.37 7.29 -7.14
N GLU A 79 2.76 6.82 -5.95
CA GLU A 79 4.01 7.19 -5.31
C GLU A 79 4.74 5.94 -4.82
N GLN A 80 6.05 5.92 -4.97
CA GLN A 80 6.87 4.79 -4.58
C GLN A 80 7.98 5.23 -3.63
N PRO A 81 7.76 5.15 -2.32
CA PRO A 81 8.86 5.35 -1.37
C PRO A 81 9.79 4.14 -1.36
N GLY A 82 11.07 4.40 -1.15
CA GLY A 82 12.04 3.35 -0.89
C GLY A 82 12.17 3.10 0.60
N ALA A 83 12.57 1.89 0.98
CA ALA A 83 12.81 1.54 2.37
C ALA A 83 13.87 0.45 2.45
N HIS A 84 14.55 0.38 3.60
CA HIS A 84 15.38 -0.76 3.94
C HIS A 84 14.49 -1.97 4.23
N VAL A 85 15.08 -3.16 4.20
CA VAL A 85 14.36 -4.40 4.56
C VAL A 85 13.69 -4.23 5.91
N GLY A 86 12.39 -4.53 5.97
CA GLY A 86 11.58 -4.38 7.19
C GLY A 86 11.06 -2.97 7.44
N GLY A 87 11.36 -2.00 6.56
CA GLY A 87 10.95 -0.61 6.72
C GLY A 87 9.68 -0.22 6.00
N ALA A 88 8.96 -1.16 5.39
CA ALA A 88 7.79 -0.85 4.57
C ALA A 88 6.70 -0.12 5.35
N ALA A 89 6.38 -0.57 6.56
CA ALA A 89 5.32 0.06 7.36
C ALA A 89 5.66 1.51 7.69
N HIS A 90 6.91 1.79 8.07
CA HIS A 90 7.35 3.15 8.35
C HIS A 90 7.30 4.03 7.10
N ALA A 91 7.70 3.51 5.94
CA ALA A 91 7.65 4.24 4.68
C ALA A 91 6.21 4.61 4.31
N ILE A 92 5.27 3.70 4.49
CA ILE A 92 3.84 3.95 4.24
C ILE A 92 3.31 5.01 5.22
N ALA A 93 3.62 4.87 6.51
CA ALA A 93 3.17 5.83 7.51
C ALA A 93 3.74 7.23 7.26
N ASP A 94 5.01 7.32 6.89
CA ASP A 94 5.66 8.60 6.56
C ASP A 94 5.05 9.24 5.31
N LEU A 95 4.77 8.44 4.29
CA LEU A 95 4.09 8.93 3.08
C LEU A 95 2.70 9.49 3.43
N ALA A 96 1.94 8.75 4.20
CA ALA A 96 0.61 9.18 4.62
C ALA A 96 0.67 10.49 5.41
N ALA A 97 1.62 10.62 6.32
CA ALA A 97 1.81 11.84 7.10
C ALA A 97 2.21 13.02 6.20
N ALA A 98 3.15 12.80 5.27
CA ALA A 98 3.62 13.85 4.35
C ALA A 98 2.52 14.34 3.41
N ARG A 99 1.58 13.48 3.05
CA ARG A 99 0.49 13.82 2.15
C ARG A 99 -0.80 14.20 2.90
N ASN A 100 -0.75 14.28 4.21
CA ASN A 100 -1.91 14.57 5.06
C ASN A 100 -3.07 13.60 4.81
N ALA A 101 -2.75 12.32 4.71
CA ALA A 101 -3.75 11.28 4.47
C ALA A 101 -4.69 11.11 5.66
N ASP A 102 -5.95 10.90 5.36
CA ASP A 102 -7.01 10.66 6.35
C ASP A 102 -7.24 9.18 6.59
N LEU A 103 -6.73 8.33 5.72
CA LEU A 103 -6.96 6.89 5.78
C LEU A 103 -5.86 6.16 5.04
N ILE A 104 -5.40 5.06 5.62
CA ILE A 104 -4.54 4.09 4.93
C ILE A 104 -5.36 2.82 4.75
N VAL A 105 -5.40 2.26 3.54
CA VAL A 105 -6.11 1.02 3.22
C VAL A 105 -5.10 -0.04 2.82
N VAL A 106 -5.13 -1.18 3.49
CA VAL A 106 -4.21 -2.31 3.24
C VAL A 106 -4.98 -3.62 3.35
N GLY A 107 -4.42 -4.70 2.83
CA GLY A 107 -4.91 -6.04 3.14
C GLY A 107 -4.50 -6.45 4.55
N THR A 108 -5.23 -7.37 5.16
CA THR A 108 -4.83 -7.88 6.48
C THR A 108 -3.58 -8.75 6.40
N ARG A 109 -3.30 -9.34 5.20
CA ARG A 109 -2.13 -10.18 4.95
C ARG A 109 -1.53 -9.81 3.60
N GLY A 110 -0.24 -10.10 3.42
CA GLY A 110 0.45 -9.92 2.16
C GLY A 110 0.79 -11.26 1.52
N GLN A 111 1.94 -11.31 0.85
CA GLN A 111 2.39 -12.48 0.09
C GLN A 111 2.96 -13.61 0.96
N GLY A 112 3.09 -13.41 2.27
CA GLY A 112 3.72 -14.38 3.14
C GLY A 112 3.02 -15.75 3.15
N PRO A 113 3.79 -16.85 3.26
CA PRO A 113 3.24 -18.21 3.21
C PRO A 113 2.64 -18.68 4.53
N VAL A 114 2.70 -17.90 5.59
CA VAL A 114 2.31 -18.36 6.94
C VAL A 114 0.79 -18.38 7.03
N LYS A 115 0.24 -19.58 7.04
CA LYS A 115 -1.19 -19.82 7.24
C LYS A 115 -1.53 -19.65 8.71
N GLY A 116 -2.69 -19.08 8.97
CA GLY A 116 -3.19 -18.88 10.34
C GLY A 116 -2.80 -17.57 11.00
N LEU A 117 -1.96 -16.73 10.36
CA LEU A 117 -1.75 -15.38 10.84
C LEU A 117 -2.96 -14.53 10.51
N LEU A 118 -3.50 -13.86 11.52
CA LEU A 118 -4.64 -12.96 11.34
C LEU A 118 -4.22 -11.67 10.65
N LEU A 119 -3.00 -11.17 10.94
CA LEU A 119 -2.46 -9.95 10.37
C LEU A 119 -1.04 -10.17 9.87
N GLY A 120 -0.72 -9.62 8.69
CA GLY A 120 0.64 -9.57 8.20
C GLY A 120 1.49 -8.58 8.99
N SER A 121 2.81 -8.71 8.87
CA SER A 121 3.75 -7.91 9.65
C SER A 121 3.63 -6.41 9.36
N VAL A 122 3.46 -6.03 8.08
CA VAL A 122 3.33 -4.62 7.70
C VAL A 122 2.04 -4.03 8.26
N THR A 123 0.92 -4.74 8.12
CA THR A 123 -0.39 -4.29 8.62
C THR A 123 -0.36 -4.15 10.14
N GLN A 124 0.19 -5.14 10.84
CA GLN A 124 0.29 -5.09 12.29
C GLN A 124 1.11 -3.89 12.76
N ARG A 125 2.23 -3.63 12.11
CA ARG A 125 3.08 -2.49 12.47
C ARG A 125 2.41 -1.16 12.14
N LEU A 126 1.72 -1.05 11.00
CA LEU A 126 0.97 0.16 10.65
C LEU A 126 -0.08 0.52 11.69
N LEU A 127 -0.76 -0.47 12.25
CA LEU A 127 -1.75 -0.23 13.31
C LEU A 127 -1.14 0.41 14.56
N HIS A 128 0.16 0.20 14.79
CA HIS A 128 0.87 0.79 15.92
C HIS A 128 1.46 2.18 15.62
N ILE A 129 1.93 2.42 14.39
CA ILE A 129 2.71 3.62 14.08
C ILE A 129 1.98 4.65 13.25
N ALA A 130 0.89 4.30 12.57
CA ALA A 130 0.17 5.25 11.71
C ALA A 130 -0.45 6.37 12.54
N THR A 131 -0.44 7.59 11.98
CA THR A 131 -1.03 8.76 12.62
C THR A 131 -2.44 9.05 12.12
N CYS A 132 -2.95 8.22 11.19
CA CYS A 132 -4.33 8.27 10.74
C CYS A 132 -4.96 6.87 10.82
N PRO A 133 -6.29 6.75 10.68
CA PRO A 133 -6.96 5.46 10.68
C PRO A 133 -6.41 4.52 9.60
N VAL A 134 -6.39 3.23 9.92
CA VAL A 134 -5.98 2.17 9.01
C VAL A 134 -7.16 1.22 8.81
N LEU A 135 -7.56 1.03 7.56
CA LEU A 135 -8.56 0.04 7.20
C LEU A 135 -7.84 -1.19 6.67
N ALA A 136 -7.90 -2.28 7.43
CA ALA A 136 -7.31 -3.55 7.06
C ALA A 136 -8.40 -4.46 6.50
N VAL A 137 -8.30 -4.78 5.20
CA VAL A 137 -9.34 -5.52 4.49
C VAL A 137 -8.99 -7.01 4.49
N PRO A 138 -9.86 -7.87 5.05
CA PRO A 138 -9.58 -9.30 5.09
C PRO A 138 -9.70 -9.92 3.70
N PRO A 139 -9.09 -11.11 3.50
CA PRO A 139 -9.28 -11.83 2.25
C PRO A 139 -10.74 -12.23 2.09
N GLY A 140 -11.20 -12.29 0.85
CA GLY A 140 -12.53 -12.79 0.55
C GLY A 140 -12.67 -14.28 0.89
N SER A 141 -13.89 -14.71 1.11
CA SER A 141 -14.20 -16.13 1.31
C SER A 141 -14.05 -16.92 0.03
#